data_63f72bed4c51a9377c9f745915191aed
#
_entry.id   63f72bed4c51a9377c9f745915191aed
#
_cell.length_a   1.000
_cell.length_b   1.000
_cell.length_c   1.000
_cell.angle_alpha   90.00
_cell.angle_beta   90.00
_cell.angle_gamma   90.00
#
_symmetry.space_group_name_H-M   'P 1'
#
loop_
_entity.id
_entity.type
_entity.pdbx_description
1 polymer ?
#
loop_
_entity_poly.entity_id
_entity_poly.type
_entity_poly.pdbx_seq_one_letter_code
_entity_poly.pdbx_strand_id
1 'polypeptide(L)'
;KVYVDSLSKDQQGYLKVSDLTQDGIRLETVASETILEVPLNTPIPPGGSSTFNLSFEGHVPDVIRRAGKNSSEGVAFSMAQWYPKMAEYDEDGWNADPYIGREFHGVWGNFDVKISLDKEYMVAGSGYLENASEIGMGYHERKKPKTKKGKITWHFVAPMVHDFTWAADKDYIHDTYPGPNGVTLHFFYKNDSDIISNWKKLQPDTAKMMRYFNKNIGPYPYKQYSVVQGGDGGMEYAMLTLITGRRKYGSLFGVTAHE
;
A
#
# COMPACT_ATOMS: atom_id res chain seq x y z
N LYS A 1 -12.81 -20.52 -1.81
CA LYS A 1 -11.87 -20.31 -0.66
C LYS A 1 -10.58 -21.06 -1.00
N VAL A 2 -9.48 -20.35 -1.07
CA VAL A 2 -8.15 -20.97 -1.13
C VAL A 2 -7.74 -21.25 0.32
N TYR A 3 -7.34 -22.48 0.61
CA TYR A 3 -6.79 -22.83 1.91
C TYR A 3 -5.27 -22.72 1.82
N VAL A 4 -4.66 -21.98 2.73
CA VAL A 4 -3.20 -21.74 2.75
C VAL A 4 -2.44 -23.07 2.79
N ASP A 5 -2.98 -24.06 3.53
CA ASP A 5 -2.39 -25.40 3.65
C ASP A 5 -2.38 -26.21 2.34
N SER A 6 -3.18 -25.79 1.34
CA SER A 6 -3.22 -26.45 0.03
C SER A 6 -2.25 -25.83 -0.99
N LEU A 7 -1.57 -24.73 -0.62
CA LEU A 7 -0.62 -24.04 -1.49
C LEU A 7 0.71 -24.80 -1.53
N SER A 8 1.27 -24.94 -2.72
CA SER A 8 2.66 -25.39 -2.87
C SER A 8 3.64 -24.35 -2.28
N LYS A 9 4.87 -24.78 -1.98
CA LYS A 9 5.90 -23.87 -1.45
C LYS A 9 6.14 -22.64 -2.33
N ASP A 10 6.01 -22.80 -3.65
CA ASP A 10 6.21 -21.71 -4.62
C ASP A 10 5.04 -20.71 -4.66
N GLN A 11 3.91 -21.08 -4.06
CA GLN A 11 2.72 -20.23 -3.94
C GLN A 11 2.61 -19.54 -2.59
N GLN A 12 3.35 -20.02 -1.59
CA GLN A 12 3.37 -19.44 -0.24
C GLN A 12 4.27 -18.21 -0.19
N GLY A 13 3.80 -17.14 0.49
CA GLY A 13 4.60 -15.97 0.77
C GLY A 13 5.46 -16.14 2.01
N TYR A 14 6.55 -15.41 2.06
CA TYR A 14 7.36 -15.25 3.27
C TYR A 14 8.02 -13.89 3.31
N LEU A 15 8.39 -13.45 4.51
CA LEU A 15 9.32 -12.35 4.76
C LEU A 15 10.41 -12.86 5.70
N LYS A 16 11.68 -12.68 5.31
CA LYS A 16 12.85 -13.04 6.12
C LYS A 16 13.70 -11.82 6.38
N VAL A 17 13.83 -11.44 7.63
CA VAL A 17 14.65 -10.31 8.07
C VAL A 17 16.10 -10.78 8.26
N SER A 18 17.04 -9.95 7.86
CA SER A 18 18.48 -10.13 8.08
C SER A 18 19.14 -8.81 8.44
N ASP A 19 20.36 -8.89 8.94
CA ASP A 19 21.22 -7.74 9.22
C ASP A 19 20.57 -6.66 10.11
N LEU A 20 19.70 -7.07 11.03
CA LEU A 20 19.05 -6.14 11.95
C LEU A 20 20.05 -5.56 12.94
N THR A 21 20.07 -4.24 13.02
CA THR A 21 20.93 -3.49 13.96
C THR A 21 20.12 -2.45 14.72
N GLN A 22 20.51 -2.18 15.95
CA GLN A 22 20.10 -1.02 16.73
C GLN A 22 21.28 -0.07 16.85
N ASP A 23 21.16 1.15 16.34
CA ASP A 23 22.21 2.17 16.35
C ASP A 23 23.58 1.67 15.83
N GLY A 24 23.53 0.77 14.83
CA GLY A 24 24.70 0.15 14.21
C GLY A 24 25.21 -1.12 14.90
N ILE A 25 24.67 -1.51 16.04
CA ILE A 25 25.03 -2.72 16.77
C ILE A 25 24.08 -3.86 16.34
N ARG A 26 24.64 -5.00 15.92
CA ARG A 26 23.85 -6.18 15.50
C ARG A 26 23.02 -6.74 16.64
N LEU A 27 21.78 -7.10 16.32
CA LEU A 27 20.84 -7.72 17.23
C LEU A 27 20.61 -9.20 16.87
N GLU A 28 20.45 -10.02 17.90
CA GLU A 28 19.91 -11.36 17.73
C GLU A 28 18.38 -11.30 17.63
N THR A 29 17.80 -12.22 16.88
CA THR A 29 16.36 -12.26 16.65
C THR A 29 15.81 -13.65 16.83
N VAL A 30 14.59 -13.75 17.33
CA VAL A 30 13.85 -15.02 17.45
C VAL A 30 12.53 -14.89 16.69
N ALA A 31 12.32 -15.75 15.70
CA ALA A 31 11.05 -15.79 14.97
C ALA A 31 10.10 -16.78 15.62
N SER A 32 8.91 -16.31 15.97
CA SER A 32 7.80 -17.11 16.46
C SER A 32 6.60 -16.87 15.54
N GLU A 33 6.33 -17.81 14.64
CA GLU A 33 5.28 -17.68 13.60
C GLU A 33 5.45 -16.40 12.75
N THR A 34 4.55 -15.42 12.92
CA THR A 34 4.57 -14.12 12.22
C THR A 34 5.21 -13.00 13.05
N ILE A 35 5.67 -13.30 14.25
CA ILE A 35 6.28 -12.33 15.15
C ILE A 35 7.81 -12.53 15.16
N LEU A 36 8.53 -11.42 15.03
CA LEU A 36 9.98 -11.37 15.20
C LEU A 36 10.30 -10.69 16.53
N GLU A 37 10.76 -11.47 17.50
CA GLU A 37 11.20 -10.95 18.79
C GLU A 37 12.64 -10.47 18.69
N VAL A 38 12.89 -9.26 19.19
CA VAL A 38 14.18 -8.57 19.08
C VAL A 38 14.59 -8.02 20.45
N PRO A 39 15.39 -8.75 21.24
CA PRO A 39 15.98 -8.21 22.46
C PRO A 39 16.88 -7.01 22.14
N LEU A 40 16.59 -5.86 22.73
CA LEU A 40 17.37 -4.65 22.50
C LEU A 40 18.69 -4.67 23.27
N ASN A 41 19.79 -4.25 22.64
CA ASN A 41 21.06 -4.03 23.33
C ASN A 41 20.97 -2.89 24.36
N THR A 42 20.21 -1.87 24.02
CA THR A 42 19.99 -0.70 24.89
C THR A 42 18.52 -0.39 24.93
N PRO A 43 17.90 -0.39 26.12
CA PRO A 43 16.52 0.03 26.26
C PRO A 43 16.33 1.48 25.79
N ILE A 44 15.20 1.75 25.15
CA ILE A 44 14.84 3.12 24.72
C ILE A 44 14.12 3.80 25.87
N PRO A 45 14.70 4.85 26.48
CA PRO A 45 14.06 5.55 27.57
C PRO A 45 12.85 6.36 27.12
N PRO A 46 11.94 6.74 28.01
CA PRO A 46 10.84 7.66 27.68
C PRO A 46 11.34 8.94 27.02
N GLY A 47 10.72 9.29 25.87
CA GLY A 47 11.15 10.43 25.06
C GLY A 47 12.44 10.21 24.24
N GLY A 48 13.05 9.03 24.37
CA GLY A 48 14.24 8.65 23.61
C GLY A 48 13.89 8.16 22.20
N SER A 49 14.94 7.97 21.40
CA SER A 49 14.85 7.40 20.04
C SER A 49 15.99 6.43 19.79
N SER A 50 15.78 5.50 18.86
CA SER A 50 16.81 4.58 18.40
C SER A 50 16.61 4.31 16.91
N THR A 51 17.69 4.03 16.19
CA THR A 51 17.65 3.74 14.77
C THR A 51 17.84 2.25 14.54
N PHE A 52 16.86 1.64 13.89
CA PHE A 52 16.94 0.26 13.44
C PHE A 52 17.20 0.21 11.95
N ASN A 53 18.21 -0.58 11.55
CA ASN A 53 18.44 -0.90 10.14
C ASN A 53 18.29 -2.40 9.97
N LEU A 54 17.64 -2.81 8.88
CA LEU A 54 17.48 -4.19 8.53
C LEU A 54 17.44 -4.38 7.01
N SER A 55 17.75 -5.57 6.58
CA SER A 55 17.43 -6.07 5.24
C SER A 55 16.30 -7.09 5.36
N PHE A 56 15.48 -7.22 4.34
CA PHE A 56 14.53 -8.33 4.27
C PHE A 56 14.40 -8.86 2.86
N GLU A 57 14.12 -10.13 2.76
CA GLU A 57 13.76 -10.83 1.53
C GLU A 57 12.33 -11.34 1.66
N GLY A 58 11.54 -11.17 0.60
CA GLY A 58 10.17 -11.66 0.55
C GLY A 58 9.88 -12.42 -0.73
N HIS A 59 9.08 -13.46 -0.63
CA HIS A 59 8.44 -14.10 -1.76
C HIS A 59 6.99 -13.60 -1.87
N VAL A 60 6.65 -13.01 -3.03
CA VAL A 60 5.29 -12.53 -3.30
C VAL A 60 4.41 -13.72 -3.67
N PRO A 61 3.42 -14.08 -2.83
CA PRO A 61 2.54 -15.22 -3.10
C PRO A 61 1.58 -14.94 -4.25
N ASP A 62 0.94 -15.97 -4.77
CA ASP A 62 -0.27 -15.76 -5.54
C ASP A 62 -1.34 -15.15 -4.64
N VAL A 63 -2.09 -14.18 -5.17
CA VAL A 63 -3.04 -13.40 -4.38
C VAL A 63 -4.11 -14.32 -3.76
N ILE A 64 -4.29 -14.19 -2.45
CA ILE A 64 -5.35 -14.83 -1.69
C ILE A 64 -6.46 -13.82 -1.34
N ARG A 65 -6.07 -12.58 -1.05
CA ARG A 65 -6.97 -11.44 -0.82
C ARG A 65 -6.35 -10.15 -1.34
N ARG A 66 -5.65 -9.42 -0.49
CA ARG A 66 -5.14 -8.04 -0.73
C ARG A 66 -3.66 -8.02 -1.10
N ALA A 67 -2.93 -9.09 -0.80
CA ALA A 67 -1.49 -9.15 -0.99
C ALA A 67 -1.10 -10.30 -1.90
N GLY A 68 -0.26 -10.01 -2.88
CA GLY A 68 0.30 -11.02 -3.77
C GLY A 68 0.32 -10.58 -5.24
N LYS A 69 0.59 -11.54 -6.10
CA LYS A 69 0.64 -11.40 -7.56
C LYS A 69 -0.53 -12.14 -8.22
N ASN A 70 -0.80 -11.79 -9.49
CA ASN A 70 -1.76 -12.50 -10.33
C ASN A 70 -3.18 -12.57 -9.75
N SER A 71 -3.73 -11.44 -9.32
CA SER A 71 -5.08 -11.39 -8.75
C SER A 71 -6.17 -11.86 -9.75
N SER A 72 -7.32 -12.28 -9.24
CA SER A 72 -8.49 -12.61 -10.07
C SER A 72 -9.03 -11.39 -10.84
N GLU A 73 -8.73 -10.19 -10.39
CA GLU A 73 -9.00 -8.92 -11.07
C GLU A 73 -8.04 -8.67 -12.26
N GLY A 74 -7.00 -9.49 -12.42
CA GLY A 74 -5.98 -9.34 -13.46
C GLY A 74 -4.90 -8.32 -13.13
N VAL A 75 -4.79 -7.86 -11.89
CA VAL A 75 -3.74 -6.97 -11.42
C VAL A 75 -2.48 -7.77 -11.12
N ALA A 76 -1.33 -7.33 -11.63
CA ALA A 76 -0.07 -8.06 -11.53
C ALA A 76 0.45 -8.12 -10.09
N PHE A 77 0.42 -7.00 -9.36
CA PHE A 77 0.87 -6.91 -7.96
C PHE A 77 -0.09 -6.07 -7.15
N SER A 78 -0.51 -6.62 -6.01
CA SER A 78 -1.24 -5.91 -4.95
C SER A 78 -0.47 -6.13 -3.65
N MET A 79 0.11 -5.08 -3.10
CA MET A 79 1.14 -5.19 -2.07
C MET A 79 0.68 -4.53 -0.77
N ALA A 80 -0.32 -5.16 -0.17
CA ALA A 80 -0.69 -4.95 1.22
C ALA A 80 0.24 -5.78 2.11
N GLN A 81 0.62 -5.28 3.27
CA GLN A 81 1.40 -6.04 4.27
C GLN A 81 2.70 -6.67 3.72
N TRP A 82 3.51 -5.90 2.99
CA TRP A 82 4.64 -6.37 2.20
C TRP A 82 6.02 -6.17 2.85
N TYR A 83 6.07 -5.53 4.01
CA TYR A 83 7.30 -5.22 4.73
C TYR A 83 7.17 -5.59 6.22
N PRO A 84 8.27 -5.85 6.93
CA PRO A 84 8.26 -6.05 8.38
C PRO A 84 7.82 -4.78 9.09
N LYS A 85 6.80 -4.88 9.95
CA LYS A 85 6.25 -3.76 10.70
C LYS A 85 6.68 -3.80 12.16
N MET A 86 6.84 -2.62 12.75
CA MET A 86 6.92 -2.49 14.21
C MET A 86 5.56 -2.85 14.82
N ALA A 87 5.54 -3.74 15.81
CA ALA A 87 4.37 -3.92 16.65
C ALA A 87 4.14 -2.65 17.50
N GLU A 88 2.89 -2.33 17.80
CA GLU A 88 2.58 -1.24 18.72
C GLU A 88 2.95 -1.62 20.16
N TYR A 89 3.43 -0.65 20.90
CA TYR A 89 3.65 -0.74 22.33
C TYR A 89 2.80 0.31 23.03
N ASP A 90 1.90 -0.14 23.90
CA ASP A 90 0.98 0.70 24.65
C ASP A 90 1.03 0.41 26.17
N GLU A 91 -0.02 0.80 26.91
CA GLU A 91 -0.12 0.61 28.35
C GLU A 91 -0.21 -0.87 28.79
N ASP A 92 -0.66 -1.75 27.88
CA ASP A 92 -0.75 -3.20 28.11
C ASP A 92 0.51 -3.94 27.64
N GLY A 93 1.47 -3.24 27.00
CA GLY A 93 2.72 -3.76 26.47
C GLY A 93 2.73 -3.90 24.95
N TRP A 94 3.39 -4.94 24.43
CA TRP A 94 3.50 -5.20 23.01
C TRP A 94 2.22 -5.81 22.45
N ASN A 95 1.62 -5.18 21.44
CA ASN A 95 0.54 -5.75 20.63
C ASN A 95 1.13 -6.71 19.58
N ALA A 96 1.68 -7.83 20.04
CA ALA A 96 2.37 -8.83 19.22
C ALA A 96 1.50 -10.06 18.95
N ASP A 97 0.21 -9.88 18.77
CA ASP A 97 -0.71 -10.97 18.44
C ASP A 97 -0.52 -11.42 16.99
N PRO A 98 -0.49 -12.71 16.70
CA PRO A 98 -0.56 -13.21 15.35
C PRO A 98 -1.85 -12.73 14.68
N TYR A 99 -1.80 -12.49 13.36
CA TYR A 99 -2.99 -12.12 12.61
C TYR A 99 -3.99 -13.28 12.55
N ILE A 100 -5.12 -13.12 13.22
CA ILE A 100 -6.20 -14.11 13.29
C ILE A 100 -7.54 -13.43 12.95
N GLY A 101 -7.75 -13.09 11.68
CA GLY A 101 -9.02 -12.54 11.21
C GLY A 101 -9.40 -11.19 11.80
N ARG A 102 -8.44 -10.33 12.08
CA ARG A 102 -8.60 -8.95 12.59
C ARG A 102 -8.26 -7.93 11.50
N GLU A 103 -8.55 -6.66 11.76
CA GLU A 103 -7.98 -5.56 10.99
C GLU A 103 -6.48 -5.40 11.28
N PHE A 104 -5.76 -4.84 10.30
CA PHE A 104 -4.35 -4.57 10.45
C PHE A 104 -4.14 -3.33 11.34
N HIS A 105 -3.19 -3.44 12.25
CA HIS A 105 -2.77 -2.32 13.08
C HIS A 105 -1.37 -1.87 12.67
N GLY A 106 -1.14 -0.58 12.65
CA GLY A 106 0.16 0.00 12.30
C GLY A 106 0.46 1.25 13.12
N VAL A 107 1.72 1.40 13.52
CA VAL A 107 2.20 2.57 14.25
C VAL A 107 2.30 3.78 13.31
N TRP A 108 1.77 4.92 13.74
CA TRP A 108 1.80 6.16 12.97
C TRP A 108 3.22 6.69 12.79
N GLY A 109 3.56 7.08 11.57
CA GLY A 109 4.87 7.59 11.23
C GLY A 109 4.95 8.22 9.86
N ASN A 110 6.16 8.63 9.48
CA ASN A 110 6.46 9.12 8.15
C ASN A 110 7.12 8.01 7.34
N PHE A 111 6.65 7.80 6.13
CA PHE A 111 7.21 6.81 5.20
C PHE A 111 7.92 7.51 4.05
N ASP A 112 9.16 7.12 3.77
CA ASP A 112 9.93 7.45 2.57
C ASP A 112 10.24 6.14 1.85
N VAL A 113 9.57 5.90 0.73
CA VAL A 113 9.54 4.58 0.07
C VAL A 113 9.99 4.67 -1.38
N LYS A 114 10.99 3.88 -1.75
CA LYS A 114 11.47 3.77 -3.13
C LYS A 114 11.19 2.37 -3.67
N ILE A 115 10.40 2.31 -4.74
CA ILE A 115 10.00 1.07 -5.40
C ILE A 115 10.64 1.03 -6.79
N SER A 116 11.43 0.00 -7.08
CA SER A 116 12.07 -0.17 -8.38
C SER A 116 11.50 -1.38 -9.11
N LEU A 117 10.78 -1.15 -10.20
CA LEU A 117 10.19 -2.19 -11.05
C LEU A 117 10.64 -2.02 -12.51
N ASP A 118 10.38 -3.03 -13.34
CA ASP A 118 10.58 -2.94 -14.76
C ASP A 118 9.73 -1.80 -15.35
N LYS A 119 10.29 -1.11 -16.34
CA LYS A 119 9.72 0.13 -16.92
C LYS A 119 8.30 0.01 -17.46
N GLU A 120 7.80 -1.20 -17.64
CA GLU A 120 6.46 -1.47 -18.16
C GLU A 120 5.37 -1.31 -17.09
N TYR A 121 5.73 -1.39 -15.81
CA TYR A 121 4.78 -1.27 -14.72
C TYR A 121 4.50 0.17 -14.35
N MET A 122 3.22 0.49 -14.18
CA MET A 122 2.76 1.69 -13.51
C MET A 122 2.50 1.34 -12.04
N VAL A 123 2.98 2.17 -11.13
CA VAL A 123 2.82 1.98 -9.68
C VAL A 123 1.87 3.02 -9.11
N ALA A 124 0.87 2.56 -8.38
CA ALA A 124 0.05 3.34 -7.47
C ALA A 124 0.55 3.08 -6.04
N GLY A 125 0.88 4.11 -5.28
CA GLY A 125 1.39 3.97 -3.91
C GLY A 125 0.73 4.95 -2.95
N SER A 126 0.76 4.64 -1.67
CA SER A 126 0.41 5.59 -0.62
C SER A 126 1.34 6.81 -0.70
N GLY A 127 0.82 7.99 -0.37
CA GLY A 127 1.64 9.19 -0.30
C GLY A 127 1.77 9.97 -1.60
N TYR A 128 2.64 10.95 -1.57
CA TYR A 128 2.97 11.84 -2.68
C TYR A 128 4.12 11.27 -3.49
N LEU A 129 4.00 11.28 -4.82
CA LEU A 129 5.10 10.88 -5.70
C LEU A 129 6.08 12.05 -5.88
N GLU A 130 7.22 12.02 -5.21
CA GLU A 130 8.23 13.08 -5.20
C GLU A 130 8.92 13.26 -6.56
N ASN A 131 9.13 12.19 -7.30
CA ASN A 131 9.80 12.24 -8.59
C ASN A 131 8.85 12.14 -9.80
N ALA A 132 7.65 12.69 -9.68
CA ALA A 132 6.62 12.67 -10.73
C ALA A 132 7.15 13.15 -12.10
N SER A 133 8.00 14.18 -12.13
CA SER A 133 8.61 14.70 -13.35
C SER A 133 9.58 13.73 -14.04
N GLU A 134 10.11 12.74 -13.31
CA GLU A 134 10.95 11.67 -13.86
C GLU A 134 10.12 10.48 -14.37
N ILE A 135 8.92 10.30 -13.81
CA ILE A 135 8.04 9.17 -14.08
C ILE A 135 7.11 9.46 -15.26
N GLY A 136 6.37 10.56 -15.23
CA GLY A 136 5.25 10.81 -16.13
C GLY A 136 4.05 9.92 -15.77
N MET A 137 3.59 9.08 -16.67
CA MET A 137 2.52 8.06 -16.47
C MET A 137 1.26 8.63 -15.76
N GLY A 138 0.79 9.81 -16.18
CA GLY A 138 -0.37 10.48 -15.58
C GLY A 138 -0.08 11.31 -14.32
N TYR A 139 1.06 11.14 -13.68
CA TYR A 139 1.48 11.99 -12.57
C TYR A 139 2.12 13.32 -13.03
N HIS A 140 2.62 13.35 -14.26
CA HIS A 140 3.24 14.51 -14.88
C HIS A 140 3.09 14.43 -16.41
N GLU A 141 3.22 15.55 -17.10
CA GLU A 141 3.12 15.65 -18.57
C GLU A 141 4.20 14.90 -19.35
N ARG A 142 5.24 14.41 -18.66
CA ARG A 142 6.34 13.67 -19.26
C ARG A 142 5.83 12.41 -19.98
N LYS A 143 6.18 12.27 -21.24
CA LYS A 143 5.72 11.14 -22.09
C LYS A 143 6.52 9.84 -21.88
N LYS A 144 7.79 9.96 -21.47
CA LYS A 144 8.67 8.78 -21.27
C LYS A 144 9.34 8.85 -19.92
N PRO A 145 9.23 7.80 -19.08
CA PRO A 145 9.88 7.77 -17.79
C PRO A 145 11.40 7.74 -17.91
N LYS A 146 12.08 8.23 -16.88
CA LYS A 146 13.52 8.07 -16.73
C LYS A 146 13.82 6.67 -16.23
N THR A 147 14.65 5.93 -16.95
CA THR A 147 14.95 4.54 -16.64
C THR A 147 16.44 4.33 -16.35
N LYS A 148 16.72 3.38 -15.45
CA LYS A 148 18.08 2.88 -15.18
C LYS A 148 18.07 1.36 -15.29
N LYS A 149 18.87 0.79 -16.19
CA LYS A 149 18.94 -0.66 -16.45
C LYS A 149 17.54 -1.29 -16.71
N GLY A 150 16.68 -0.60 -17.45
CA GLY A 150 15.35 -1.10 -17.79
C GLY A 150 14.30 -0.98 -16.67
N LYS A 151 14.66 -0.42 -15.51
CA LYS A 151 13.77 -0.20 -14.38
C LYS A 151 13.46 1.28 -14.19
N ILE A 152 12.31 1.53 -13.57
CA ILE A 152 11.90 2.84 -13.05
C ILE A 152 11.95 2.74 -11.53
N THR A 153 12.44 3.78 -10.87
CA THR A 153 12.36 3.93 -9.42
C THR A 153 11.30 4.98 -9.08
N TRP A 154 10.27 4.57 -8.40
CA TRP A 154 9.20 5.40 -7.88
C TRP A 154 9.55 5.83 -6.46
N HIS A 155 9.49 7.12 -6.15
CA HIS A 155 9.80 7.65 -4.83
C HIS A 155 8.57 8.30 -4.22
N PHE A 156 7.98 7.66 -3.23
CA PHE A 156 6.82 8.14 -2.51
C PHE A 156 7.17 8.61 -1.11
N VAL A 157 6.52 9.68 -0.66
CA VAL A 157 6.58 10.17 0.72
C VAL A 157 5.17 10.25 1.28
N ALA A 158 4.93 9.57 2.39
CA ALA A 158 3.64 9.56 3.06
C ALA A 158 3.81 10.05 4.51
N PRO A 159 3.45 11.31 4.81
CA PRO A 159 3.63 11.88 6.14
C PRO A 159 2.48 11.46 7.07
N MET A 160 2.80 11.09 8.29
CA MET A 160 1.83 10.78 9.35
C MET A 160 0.74 9.81 8.88
N VAL A 161 1.16 8.61 8.50
CA VAL A 161 0.29 7.50 8.12
C VAL A 161 0.61 6.28 8.98
N HIS A 162 -0.33 5.35 9.12
CA HIS A 162 -0.13 4.13 9.92
C HIS A 162 0.31 2.93 9.10
N ASP A 163 0.36 3.05 7.78
CA ASP A 163 0.77 1.99 6.86
C ASP A 163 1.12 2.55 5.48
N PHE A 164 1.83 1.75 4.69
CA PHE A 164 2.14 2.04 3.29
C PHE A 164 1.81 0.84 2.41
N THR A 165 0.94 1.04 1.44
CA THR A 165 0.57 0.03 0.44
C THR A 165 0.85 0.53 -0.97
N TRP A 166 0.96 -0.42 -1.91
CA TRP A 166 1.08 -0.11 -3.32
C TRP A 166 0.53 -1.25 -4.19
N ALA A 167 0.17 -0.91 -5.41
CA ALA A 167 -0.18 -1.87 -6.44
C ALA A 167 0.52 -1.50 -7.74
N ALA A 168 0.75 -2.48 -8.60
CA ALA A 168 1.38 -2.23 -9.90
C ALA A 168 0.81 -3.13 -10.99
N ASP A 169 0.63 -2.54 -12.15
CA ASP A 169 0.20 -3.27 -13.35
C ASP A 169 0.74 -2.61 -14.62
N LYS A 170 0.88 -3.40 -15.70
CA LYS A 170 1.33 -2.92 -17.02
C LYS A 170 0.22 -2.23 -17.79
N ASP A 171 -1.03 -2.59 -17.51
CA ASP A 171 -2.22 -2.13 -18.23
C ASP A 171 -3.08 -1.17 -17.39
N TYR A 172 -2.53 -0.56 -16.35
CA TYR A 172 -3.26 0.46 -15.60
C TYR A 172 -3.53 1.69 -16.45
N ILE A 173 -4.76 2.17 -16.38
CA ILE A 173 -5.13 3.55 -16.66
C ILE A 173 -4.94 4.34 -15.38
N HIS A 174 -4.29 5.49 -15.47
CA HIS A 174 -4.21 6.47 -14.39
C HIS A 174 -4.94 7.73 -14.79
N ASP A 175 -6.04 8.00 -14.11
CA ASP A 175 -6.79 9.24 -14.23
C ASP A 175 -6.64 10.08 -12.97
N THR A 176 -6.79 11.39 -13.12
CA THR A 176 -6.89 12.32 -12.01
C THR A 176 -8.19 13.09 -12.06
N TYR A 177 -8.73 13.44 -10.89
CA TYR A 177 -9.94 14.25 -10.77
C TYR A 177 -9.80 15.25 -9.60
N PRO A 178 -10.26 16.50 -9.73
CA PRO A 178 -10.18 17.46 -8.64
C PRO A 178 -11.14 17.10 -7.52
N GLY A 179 -10.61 16.87 -6.33
CA GLY A 179 -11.35 16.71 -5.09
C GLY A 179 -11.61 18.05 -4.38
N PRO A 180 -12.28 18.04 -3.22
CA PRO A 180 -12.48 19.22 -2.41
C PRO A 180 -11.20 19.71 -1.75
N ASN A 181 -11.14 20.98 -1.39
CA ASN A 181 -10.05 21.59 -0.60
C ASN A 181 -8.64 21.43 -1.19
N GLY A 182 -8.54 21.34 -2.52
CA GLY A 182 -7.27 21.18 -3.23
C GLY A 182 -6.70 19.76 -3.17
N VAL A 183 -7.52 18.76 -2.84
CA VAL A 183 -7.15 17.34 -2.93
C VAL A 183 -7.14 16.92 -4.40
N THR A 184 -6.10 16.22 -4.82
CA THR A 184 -6.08 15.50 -6.09
C THR A 184 -6.52 14.06 -5.87
N LEU A 185 -7.57 13.64 -6.56
CA LEU A 185 -8.02 12.25 -6.58
C LEU A 185 -7.32 11.52 -7.72
N HIS A 186 -6.71 10.39 -7.43
CA HIS A 186 -6.09 9.51 -8.40
C HIS A 186 -6.89 8.22 -8.53
N PHE A 187 -7.07 7.71 -9.75
CA PHE A 187 -7.79 6.47 -10.02
C PHE A 187 -6.92 5.57 -10.88
N PHE A 188 -6.63 4.37 -10.35
CA PHE A 188 -5.83 3.37 -11.05
C PHE A 188 -6.67 2.12 -11.26
N TYR A 189 -6.87 1.76 -12.52
CA TYR A 189 -7.69 0.61 -12.88
C TYR A 189 -7.25 0.01 -14.20
N LYS A 190 -7.61 -1.25 -14.43
CA LYS A 190 -7.25 -1.97 -15.65
C LYS A 190 -7.84 -1.32 -16.90
N ASN A 191 -7.07 -1.33 -17.98
CA ASN A 191 -7.55 -0.94 -19.31
C ASN A 191 -8.46 -2.04 -19.89
N ASP A 192 -9.66 -2.14 -19.33
CA ASP A 192 -10.68 -3.14 -19.66
C ASP A 192 -11.98 -2.39 -20.01
N SER A 193 -12.46 -2.59 -21.25
CA SER A 193 -13.65 -1.89 -21.77
C SER A 193 -14.90 -2.07 -20.90
N ASP A 194 -15.01 -3.21 -20.19
CA ASP A 194 -16.19 -3.53 -19.39
C ASP A 194 -16.28 -2.70 -18.09
N ILE A 195 -15.15 -2.15 -17.63
CA ILE A 195 -15.10 -1.42 -16.37
C ILE A 195 -14.83 0.09 -16.53
N ILE A 196 -14.21 0.53 -17.62
CA ILE A 196 -13.78 1.93 -17.81
C ILE A 196 -14.93 2.93 -17.57
N SER A 197 -16.12 2.64 -18.09
CA SER A 197 -17.28 3.56 -17.94
C SER A 197 -17.68 3.76 -16.48
N ASN A 198 -17.66 2.69 -15.69
CA ASN A 198 -17.94 2.73 -14.24
C ASN A 198 -16.86 3.51 -13.48
N TRP A 199 -15.59 3.29 -13.80
CA TRP A 199 -14.47 4.01 -13.19
C TRP A 199 -14.47 5.50 -13.53
N LYS A 200 -14.81 5.89 -14.77
CA LYS A 200 -14.99 7.29 -15.15
C LYS A 200 -16.13 7.96 -14.39
N LYS A 201 -17.25 7.25 -14.22
CA LYS A 201 -18.38 7.73 -13.43
C LYS A 201 -18.04 7.85 -11.94
N LEU A 202 -17.21 6.98 -11.42
CA LEU A 202 -16.78 6.98 -10.01
C LEU A 202 -16.04 8.26 -9.62
N GLN A 203 -15.28 8.85 -10.53
CA GLN A 203 -14.42 10.02 -10.24
C GLN A 203 -15.19 11.22 -9.67
N PRO A 204 -16.20 11.80 -10.35
CA PRO A 204 -16.98 12.90 -9.79
C PRO A 204 -17.78 12.49 -8.55
N ASP A 205 -18.23 11.24 -8.47
CA ASP A 205 -19.00 10.77 -7.32
C ASP A 205 -18.11 10.58 -6.09
N THR A 206 -16.87 10.17 -6.25
CA THR A 206 -15.86 10.17 -5.16
C THR A 206 -15.59 11.59 -4.65
N ALA A 207 -15.49 12.58 -5.54
CA ALA A 207 -15.34 13.98 -5.14
C ALA A 207 -16.56 14.51 -4.35
N LYS A 208 -17.77 14.09 -4.71
CA LYS A 208 -19.00 14.43 -3.95
C LYS A 208 -19.01 13.74 -2.58
N MET A 209 -18.65 12.47 -2.54
CA MET A 209 -18.55 11.69 -1.31
C MET A 209 -17.54 12.31 -0.34
N MET A 210 -16.36 12.67 -0.80
CA MET A 210 -15.34 13.33 0.03
C MET A 210 -15.81 14.69 0.54
N ARG A 211 -16.60 15.48 -0.25
CA ARG A 211 -17.24 16.70 0.26
C ARG A 211 -18.23 16.42 1.38
N TYR A 212 -19.00 15.34 1.25
CA TYR A 212 -19.94 14.92 2.29
C TYR A 212 -19.21 14.55 3.57
N PHE A 213 -18.15 13.75 3.49
CA PHE A 213 -17.34 13.36 4.65
C PHE A 213 -16.64 14.56 5.30
N ASN A 214 -16.06 15.44 4.50
CA ASN A 214 -15.43 16.66 5.01
C ASN A 214 -16.41 17.55 5.80
N LYS A 215 -17.68 17.59 5.39
CA LYS A 215 -18.72 18.38 6.06
C LYS A 215 -19.24 17.72 7.34
N ASN A 216 -19.40 16.40 7.36
CA ASN A 216 -20.17 15.70 8.38
C ASN A 216 -19.30 14.94 9.39
N ILE A 217 -18.05 14.61 9.04
CA ILE A 217 -17.11 13.86 9.89
C ILE A 217 -15.91 14.74 10.23
N GLY A 218 -15.23 15.28 9.22
CA GLY A 218 -14.04 16.11 9.42
C GLY A 218 -13.25 16.28 8.12
N PRO A 219 -12.38 17.31 8.04
CA PRO A 219 -11.61 17.57 6.85
C PRO A 219 -10.59 16.45 6.60
N TYR A 220 -10.54 15.98 5.36
CA TYR A 220 -9.49 15.03 4.93
C TYR A 220 -8.12 15.71 5.00
N PRO A 221 -7.14 15.11 5.73
CA PRO A 221 -5.92 15.82 6.12
C PRO A 221 -4.85 15.91 5.02
N TYR A 222 -4.94 15.09 3.97
CA TYR A 222 -3.92 15.03 2.92
C TYR A 222 -4.34 15.75 1.64
N LYS A 223 -3.40 16.03 0.74
CA LYS A 223 -3.64 16.70 -0.55
C LYS A 223 -3.78 15.74 -1.73
N GLN A 224 -3.73 14.46 -1.50
CA GLN A 224 -4.01 13.42 -2.49
C GLN A 224 -4.77 12.25 -1.87
N TYR A 225 -5.55 11.55 -2.70
CA TYR A 225 -6.17 10.27 -2.37
C TYR A 225 -6.24 9.39 -3.61
N SER A 226 -5.84 8.12 -3.48
CA SER A 226 -5.82 7.16 -4.59
C SER A 226 -6.86 6.07 -4.39
N VAL A 227 -7.70 5.85 -5.40
CA VAL A 227 -8.59 4.70 -5.51
C VAL A 227 -7.98 3.73 -6.50
N VAL A 228 -7.63 2.53 -6.05
CA VAL A 228 -6.79 1.61 -6.80
C VAL A 228 -7.47 0.24 -6.93
N GLN A 229 -7.63 -0.24 -8.16
CA GLN A 229 -7.97 -1.64 -8.39
C GLN A 229 -6.78 -2.50 -7.99
N GLY A 230 -6.94 -3.28 -6.92
CA GLY A 230 -5.88 -4.08 -6.32
C GLY A 230 -6.09 -5.58 -6.46
N GLY A 231 -5.91 -6.30 -5.36
CA GLY A 231 -6.14 -7.74 -5.28
C GLY A 231 -7.59 -8.13 -5.03
N ASP A 232 -7.78 -9.29 -4.44
CA ASP A 232 -9.09 -9.92 -4.27
C ASP A 232 -9.77 -9.47 -2.96
N GLY A 233 -10.05 -8.21 -2.81
CA GLY A 233 -10.72 -7.60 -1.67
C GLY A 233 -10.32 -6.15 -1.47
N GLY A 234 -11.15 -5.38 -0.78
CA GLY A 234 -10.86 -4.01 -0.41
C GLY A 234 -9.96 -3.93 0.83
N MET A 235 -9.30 -2.80 1.01
CA MET A 235 -8.58 -2.42 2.21
C MET A 235 -8.34 -0.92 2.23
N GLU A 236 -8.69 -0.32 3.35
CA GLU A 236 -8.43 1.07 3.65
C GLU A 236 -6.98 1.29 4.08
N TYR A 237 -6.34 2.26 3.46
CA TYR A 237 -5.04 2.79 3.86
C TYR A 237 -5.09 4.31 3.86
N ALA A 238 -4.27 4.93 4.68
CA ALA A 238 -4.10 6.37 4.59
C ALA A 238 -3.60 6.77 3.18
N MET A 239 -4.28 7.74 2.57
CA MET A 239 -3.99 8.27 1.23
C MET A 239 -4.23 7.31 0.05
N LEU A 240 -4.62 6.05 0.28
CA LEU A 240 -4.89 5.08 -0.77
C LEU A 240 -5.87 4.02 -0.30
N THR A 241 -6.84 3.66 -1.13
CA THR A 241 -7.66 2.47 -0.91
C THR A 241 -7.46 1.46 -2.02
N LEU A 242 -7.38 0.17 -1.65
CA LEU A 242 -7.43 -0.96 -2.57
C LEU A 242 -8.87 -1.45 -2.68
N ILE A 243 -9.38 -1.63 -3.90
CA ILE A 243 -10.71 -2.17 -4.14
C ILE A 243 -10.70 -3.20 -5.28
N THR A 244 -11.70 -4.08 -5.32
CA THR A 244 -11.99 -4.86 -6.52
C THR A 244 -12.72 -3.99 -7.52
N GLY A 245 -12.28 -3.97 -8.77
CA GLY A 245 -12.73 -3.01 -9.79
C GLY A 245 -13.80 -3.53 -10.72
N ARG A 246 -13.94 -4.86 -10.87
CA ARG A 246 -14.94 -5.51 -11.74
C ARG A 246 -16.28 -5.63 -11.04
N ARG A 247 -16.91 -4.50 -10.74
CA ARG A 247 -18.19 -4.43 -10.00
C ARG A 247 -19.26 -3.69 -10.80
N LYS A 248 -20.52 -4.01 -10.57
CA LYS A 248 -21.62 -3.13 -10.97
C LYS A 248 -21.46 -1.79 -10.27
N TYR A 249 -21.84 -0.69 -10.92
CA TYR A 249 -21.54 0.67 -10.44
C TYR A 249 -21.95 0.93 -8.99
N GLY A 250 -23.16 0.54 -8.57
CA GLY A 250 -23.61 0.74 -7.18
C GLY A 250 -22.75 0.03 -6.15
N SER A 251 -22.25 -1.19 -6.47
CA SER A 251 -21.30 -1.91 -5.63
C SER A 251 -19.91 -1.28 -5.65
N LEU A 252 -19.45 -0.78 -6.81
CA LEU A 252 -18.16 -0.09 -6.93
C LEU A 252 -18.15 1.19 -6.10
N PHE A 253 -19.20 2.01 -6.20
CA PHE A 253 -19.35 3.22 -5.39
C PHE A 253 -19.45 2.88 -3.89
N GLY A 254 -20.25 1.85 -3.55
CA GLY A 254 -20.42 1.42 -2.16
C GLY A 254 -19.12 0.95 -1.49
N VAL A 255 -18.30 0.16 -2.19
CA VAL A 255 -17.00 -0.27 -1.63
C VAL A 255 -16.02 0.91 -1.54
N THR A 256 -15.99 1.82 -2.52
CA THR A 256 -15.16 3.03 -2.44
C THR A 256 -15.55 3.94 -1.28
N ALA A 257 -16.82 3.94 -0.88
CA ALA A 257 -17.29 4.71 0.25
C ALA A 257 -17.03 4.01 1.60
N HIS A 258 -16.94 2.69 1.59
CA HIS A 258 -16.66 1.86 2.77
C HIS A 258 -15.19 1.97 3.16
N GLU A 259 -14.29 1.76 2.20
CA GLU A 259 -12.85 1.90 2.36
C GLU A 259 -12.43 3.40 2.41
#